data_4153f81935119e7a05f26ac80eaa62ef
#
_entry.id   4153f81935119e7a05f26ac80eaa62ef
#
_cell.length_a   1.000
_cell.length_b   1.000
_cell.length_c   1.000
_cell.angle_alpha   90.00
_cell.angle_beta   90.00
_cell.angle_gamma   90.00
#
_symmetry.space_group_name_H-M   'P 1'
#
loop_
_entity.id
_entity.type
_entity.pdbx_description
1 polymer ?
#
loop_
_entity_poly.entity_id
_entity_poly.type
_entity_poly.pdbx_seq_one_letter_code
_entity_poly.pdbx_strand_id
1 'polypeptide(L)'
;MYKYLLLIPALLFSLVRCKEPKASPKKVIGIGLLTVNTSYDIPLYKGDTDHKASDILKFEVEKSGVTKFVSRIKLKPYLMNAGDSDEAGRKNISMGLIRFPAELKFRVVDTTAKFFEVVTNEDTWETFFIKRDGSSSYYTTERELWDNNCSNCPGSKYNPRWFIFETWERYLKRVEFITKDKLVIYDQPGGKAVFEQKEHDFLPFGAAAVKGEWIKLKKGFGRESNFDDKINYEGWTKWREGEHMVIEVVEHTYE
;
A
#
# COMPACT_ATOMS: atom_id res chain seq x y z
N MET A 1 0.83 43.57 -75.48
CA MET A 1 0.25 43.61 -74.13
C MET A 1 0.21 42.23 -73.56
N TYR A 2 1.21 41.85 -72.79
CA TYR A 2 1.27 40.49 -72.11
C TYR A 2 0.93 40.71 -70.63
N LYS A 3 -0.18 40.07 -70.16
CA LYS A 3 -0.56 40.00 -68.76
C LYS A 3 0.12 38.78 -68.13
N TYR A 4 1.06 39.03 -67.24
CA TYR A 4 1.64 37.97 -66.39
C TYR A 4 0.71 37.73 -65.19
N LEU A 5 0.18 36.52 -65.11
CA LEU A 5 -0.60 36.01 -63.96
C LEU A 5 0.39 35.39 -62.96
N LEU A 6 0.61 36.08 -61.83
CA LEU A 6 1.42 35.58 -60.73
C LEU A 6 0.58 34.63 -59.90
N LEU A 7 0.89 33.32 -60.02
CA LEU A 7 0.39 32.28 -59.13
C LEU A 7 1.24 32.26 -57.85
N ILE A 8 0.64 32.64 -56.72
CA ILE A 8 1.24 32.54 -55.38
C ILE A 8 0.91 31.12 -54.84
N PRO A 9 1.89 30.26 -54.54
CA PRO A 9 1.61 28.99 -53.89
C PRO A 9 1.30 29.24 -52.42
N ALA A 10 0.09 28.91 -51.99
CA ALA A 10 -0.28 28.88 -50.59
C ALA A 10 0.45 27.73 -49.87
N LEU A 11 1.48 28.05 -49.10
CA LEU A 11 2.15 27.12 -48.20
C LEU A 11 1.21 26.81 -47.02
N LEU A 12 0.60 25.63 -47.06
CA LEU A 12 -0.12 25.04 -45.91
C LEU A 12 0.89 24.62 -44.86
N PHE A 13 1.13 25.49 -43.87
CA PHE A 13 1.82 25.07 -42.64
C PHE A 13 0.88 24.19 -41.83
N SER A 14 1.04 22.86 -41.96
CA SER A 14 0.47 21.91 -41.05
C SER A 14 1.15 22.03 -39.66
N LEU A 15 0.49 22.73 -38.74
CA LEU A 15 0.87 22.77 -37.33
C LEU A 15 0.76 21.38 -36.74
N VAL A 16 1.86 20.66 -36.78
CA VAL A 16 2.05 19.45 -35.96
C VAL A 16 2.06 19.91 -34.50
N ARG A 17 0.91 19.85 -33.83
CA ARG A 17 0.85 19.98 -32.38
C ARG A 17 1.62 18.80 -31.76
N CYS A 18 2.89 19.01 -31.42
CA CYS A 18 3.58 18.15 -30.48
C CYS A 18 2.74 18.14 -29.19
N LYS A 19 2.11 16.98 -28.87
CA LYS A 19 1.57 16.76 -27.54
C LYS A 19 2.73 16.86 -26.58
N GLU A 20 2.72 17.88 -25.71
CA GLU A 20 3.67 17.94 -24.61
C GLU A 20 3.61 16.60 -23.85
N PRO A 21 4.77 16.00 -23.52
CA PRO A 21 4.80 14.78 -22.71
C PRO A 21 4.09 15.12 -21.40
N LYS A 22 3.01 14.38 -21.11
CA LYS A 22 2.28 14.50 -19.84
C LYS A 22 3.30 14.29 -18.73
N ALA A 23 3.55 15.30 -17.91
CA ALA A 23 4.46 15.18 -16.78
C ALA A 23 4.08 13.91 -15.98
N SER A 24 5.06 13.08 -15.68
CA SER A 24 4.84 11.90 -14.83
C SER A 24 4.21 12.35 -13.52
N PRO A 25 3.15 11.69 -13.05
CA PRO A 25 2.50 12.07 -11.80
C PRO A 25 3.55 12.03 -10.66
N LYS A 26 3.54 13.06 -9.81
CA LYS A 26 4.45 13.12 -8.67
C LYS A 26 4.07 12.00 -7.70
N LYS A 27 4.98 11.05 -7.48
CA LYS A 27 4.81 10.00 -6.48
C LYS A 27 4.84 10.62 -5.09
N VAL A 28 3.86 10.29 -4.25
CA VAL A 28 3.77 10.77 -2.87
C VAL A 28 3.69 9.58 -1.91
N ILE A 29 4.26 9.70 -0.72
CA ILE A 29 4.20 8.61 0.27
C ILE A 29 2.76 8.28 0.69
N GLY A 30 1.86 9.27 0.58
CA GLY A 30 0.49 9.16 1.03
C GLY A 30 0.35 9.20 2.54
N ILE A 31 -0.86 8.96 3.02
CA ILE A 31 -1.23 9.09 4.44
C ILE A 31 -1.33 7.74 5.17
N GLY A 32 -1.30 6.64 4.43
CA GLY A 32 -1.41 5.29 4.98
C GLY A 32 -1.82 4.25 3.96
N LEU A 33 -2.38 3.16 4.45
CA LEU A 33 -2.81 1.99 3.67
C LEU A 33 -4.28 1.68 3.90
N LEU A 34 -4.98 1.25 2.84
CA LEU A 34 -6.34 0.75 2.87
C LEU A 34 -6.34 -0.73 2.54
N THR A 35 -6.60 -1.59 3.54
CA THR A 35 -6.88 -3.00 3.33
C THR A 35 -8.36 -3.18 3.00
N VAL A 36 -8.65 -4.00 1.99
CA VAL A 36 -10.00 -4.25 1.52
C VAL A 36 -10.39 -5.71 1.67
N ASN A 37 -11.66 -5.99 1.93
CA ASN A 37 -12.16 -7.36 1.91
C ASN A 37 -12.22 -7.87 0.47
N THR A 38 -11.51 -8.97 0.19
CA THR A 38 -11.42 -9.58 -1.13
C THR A 38 -12.65 -10.42 -1.52
N SER A 39 -13.66 -10.49 -0.67
CA SER A 39 -14.89 -11.23 -0.94
C SER A 39 -15.97 -10.41 -1.66
N TYR A 40 -15.72 -9.12 -1.93
CA TYR A 40 -16.70 -8.21 -2.49
C TYR A 40 -16.15 -7.34 -3.60
N ASP A 41 -16.97 -7.08 -4.58
CA ASP A 41 -16.68 -6.17 -5.68
C ASP A 41 -16.50 -4.74 -5.17
N ILE A 42 -15.44 -4.06 -5.62
CA ILE A 42 -15.12 -2.69 -5.24
C ILE A 42 -15.21 -1.79 -6.47
N PRO A 43 -16.18 -0.87 -6.53
CA PRO A 43 -16.27 0.13 -7.59
C PRO A 43 -15.13 1.14 -7.48
N LEU A 44 -14.45 1.40 -8.61
CA LEU A 44 -13.37 2.36 -8.75
C LEU A 44 -13.83 3.55 -9.60
N TYR A 45 -13.66 4.77 -9.10
CA TYR A 45 -14.08 6.01 -9.75
C TYR A 45 -12.85 6.84 -10.16
N LYS A 46 -12.93 7.58 -11.28
CA LYS A 46 -11.84 8.49 -11.70
C LYS A 46 -11.88 9.82 -10.95
N GLY A 47 -13.04 10.27 -10.57
CA GLY A 47 -13.26 11.47 -9.77
C GLY A 47 -14.09 11.20 -8.52
N ASP A 48 -13.90 12.03 -7.50
CA ASP A 48 -14.62 11.98 -6.22
C ASP A 48 -16.13 12.26 -6.36
N THR A 49 -16.51 13.02 -7.39
CA THR A 49 -17.89 13.39 -7.72
C THR A 49 -18.53 12.45 -8.74
N ASP A 50 -17.80 11.52 -9.33
CA ASP A 50 -18.33 10.62 -10.36
C ASP A 50 -19.45 9.75 -9.81
N HIS A 51 -20.57 9.68 -10.53
CA HIS A 51 -21.70 8.81 -10.18
C HIS A 51 -21.57 7.40 -10.76
N LYS A 52 -20.77 7.23 -11.82
CA LYS A 52 -20.58 5.95 -12.50
C LYS A 52 -19.13 5.48 -12.27
N ALA A 53 -18.99 4.23 -11.81
CA ALA A 53 -17.70 3.61 -11.68
C ALA A 53 -17.02 3.46 -13.05
N SER A 54 -15.73 3.79 -13.10
CA SER A 54 -14.89 3.63 -14.29
C SER A 54 -14.45 2.18 -14.46
N ASP A 55 -14.27 1.48 -13.34
CA ASP A 55 -13.96 0.06 -13.28
C ASP A 55 -14.57 -0.57 -12.01
N ILE A 56 -14.61 -1.88 -11.98
CA ILE A 56 -15.02 -2.66 -10.81
C ILE A 56 -13.96 -3.72 -10.57
N LEU A 57 -13.27 -3.61 -9.46
CA LEU A 57 -12.37 -4.64 -8.99
C LEU A 57 -13.18 -5.80 -8.43
N LYS A 58 -13.03 -6.98 -9.06
CA LYS A 58 -13.72 -8.21 -8.69
C LYS A 58 -12.76 -9.24 -8.16
N PHE A 59 -13.28 -10.12 -7.35
CA PHE A 59 -12.55 -11.23 -6.77
C PHE A 59 -13.22 -12.54 -7.19
N GLU A 60 -12.48 -13.38 -7.89
CA GLU A 60 -12.94 -14.68 -8.36
C GLU A 60 -12.11 -15.77 -7.67
N VAL A 61 -12.79 -16.75 -7.08
CA VAL A 61 -12.11 -17.90 -6.48
C VAL A 61 -12.02 -19.00 -7.52
N GLU A 62 -10.80 -19.37 -7.89
CA GLU A 62 -10.54 -20.47 -8.83
C GLU A 62 -10.89 -21.83 -8.20
N LYS A 63 -11.00 -22.88 -9.02
CA LYS A 63 -11.22 -24.26 -8.53
C LYS A 63 -10.13 -24.75 -7.57
N SER A 64 -8.95 -24.19 -7.66
CA SER A 64 -7.83 -24.41 -6.75
C SER A 64 -8.03 -23.78 -5.37
N GLY A 65 -9.00 -22.87 -5.21
CA GLY A 65 -9.22 -22.07 -4.00
C GLY A 65 -8.42 -20.75 -3.98
N VAL A 66 -7.56 -20.52 -4.97
CA VAL A 66 -6.79 -19.27 -5.08
C VAL A 66 -7.71 -18.14 -5.55
N THR A 67 -7.57 -16.97 -4.94
CA THR A 67 -8.31 -15.76 -5.33
C THR A 67 -7.63 -15.06 -6.50
N LYS A 68 -8.39 -14.80 -7.54
CA LYS A 68 -7.96 -14.00 -8.68
C LYS A 68 -8.57 -12.61 -8.60
N PHE A 69 -7.72 -11.59 -8.69
CA PHE A 69 -8.16 -10.21 -8.79
C PHE A 69 -8.41 -9.85 -10.25
N VAL A 70 -9.64 -9.44 -10.58
CA VAL A 70 -10.06 -9.10 -11.94
C VAL A 70 -10.41 -7.63 -12.02
N SER A 71 -9.78 -6.91 -12.96
CA SER A 71 -9.98 -5.50 -13.21
C SER A 71 -9.60 -5.17 -14.65
N ARG A 72 -10.20 -4.15 -15.28
CA ARG A 72 -9.79 -3.66 -16.59
C ARG A 72 -8.54 -2.79 -16.53
N ILE A 73 -8.29 -2.16 -15.36
CA ILE A 73 -7.05 -1.41 -15.14
C ILE A 73 -5.90 -2.36 -14.85
N LYS A 74 -4.67 -1.93 -15.13
CA LYS A 74 -3.47 -2.69 -14.75
C LYS A 74 -3.22 -2.49 -13.26
N LEU A 75 -3.67 -3.46 -12.47
CA LEU A 75 -3.54 -3.42 -11.01
C LEU A 75 -2.09 -3.76 -10.60
N LYS A 76 -1.47 -2.89 -9.82
CA LYS A 76 -0.20 -3.09 -9.10
C LYS A 76 -0.23 -2.28 -7.81
N PRO A 77 -1.06 -2.68 -6.84
CA PRO A 77 -1.23 -1.95 -5.59
C PRO A 77 -0.01 -2.11 -4.67
N TYR A 78 -0.06 -1.51 -3.49
CA TYR A 78 1.00 -1.64 -2.48
C TYR A 78 1.27 -3.10 -2.10
N LEU A 79 0.22 -3.88 -1.85
CA LEU A 79 0.29 -5.31 -1.61
C LEU A 79 -0.84 -6.01 -2.34
N MET A 80 -0.52 -7.12 -3.01
CA MET A 80 -1.50 -8.01 -3.62
C MET A 80 -1.02 -9.45 -3.47
N ASN A 81 -1.71 -10.23 -2.65
CA ASN A 81 -1.49 -11.65 -2.45
C ASN A 81 -2.78 -12.42 -2.75
N ALA A 82 -2.71 -13.39 -3.63
CA ALA A 82 -3.85 -14.22 -4.03
C ALA A 82 -4.33 -15.19 -2.93
N GLY A 83 -3.55 -15.37 -1.88
CA GLY A 83 -3.80 -16.37 -0.85
C GLY A 83 -3.46 -17.79 -1.31
N ASP A 84 -3.40 -18.71 -0.37
CA ASP A 84 -3.18 -20.13 -0.63
C ASP A 84 -4.49 -20.89 -0.70
N SER A 85 -4.50 -21.99 -1.48
CA SER A 85 -5.62 -22.92 -1.54
C SER A 85 -5.61 -23.87 -0.35
N ASP A 86 -6.79 -24.41 -0.01
CA ASP A 86 -6.90 -25.48 1.01
C ASP A 86 -6.07 -26.71 0.62
N GLU A 87 -5.88 -26.97 -0.68
CA GLU A 87 -5.05 -28.06 -1.17
C GLU A 87 -3.56 -27.81 -0.94
N ALA A 88 -3.08 -26.58 -1.14
CA ALA A 88 -1.71 -26.21 -0.83
C ALA A 88 -1.42 -26.32 0.67
N GLY A 89 -2.36 -25.86 1.51
CA GLY A 89 -2.26 -26.02 2.97
C GLY A 89 -2.21 -27.47 3.42
N ARG A 90 -3.02 -28.36 2.81
CA ARG A 90 -3.00 -29.80 3.13
C ARG A 90 -1.69 -30.48 2.75
N LYS A 91 -1.02 -30.04 1.70
CA LYS A 91 0.31 -30.51 1.30
C LYS A 91 1.42 -30.08 2.26
N ASN A 92 1.19 -29.02 3.02
CA ASN A 92 2.12 -28.44 4.00
C ASN A 92 1.74 -28.72 5.44
N ILE A 93 1.17 -29.90 5.72
CA ILE A 93 0.73 -30.33 7.06
C ILE A 93 1.84 -30.21 8.11
N SER A 94 3.10 -30.42 7.71
CA SER A 94 4.24 -30.28 8.62
C SER A 94 4.44 -28.84 9.13
N MET A 95 3.93 -27.82 8.42
CA MET A 95 4.01 -26.43 8.83
C MET A 95 2.77 -25.94 9.57
N GLY A 96 1.73 -26.79 9.72
CA GLY A 96 0.49 -26.42 10.40
C GLY A 96 -0.36 -25.37 9.67
N LEU A 97 0.01 -25.02 8.44
CA LEU A 97 -0.66 -23.98 7.65
C LEU A 97 -1.75 -24.60 6.80
N ILE A 98 -2.98 -24.19 7.03
CA ILE A 98 -4.14 -24.70 6.31
C ILE A 98 -4.54 -23.76 5.18
N ARG A 99 -4.42 -22.45 5.39
CA ARG A 99 -4.82 -21.42 4.40
C ARG A 99 -4.28 -20.04 4.76
N PHE A 100 -3.77 -19.33 3.77
CA PHE A 100 -3.54 -17.88 3.85
C PHE A 100 -4.68 -17.15 3.15
N PRO A 101 -5.35 -16.20 3.80
CA PRO A 101 -6.36 -15.38 3.14
C PRO A 101 -5.72 -14.53 2.05
N ALA A 102 -6.47 -14.26 1.00
CA ALA A 102 -6.07 -13.26 0.02
C ALA A 102 -6.03 -11.88 0.66
N GLU A 103 -4.98 -11.12 0.36
CA GLU A 103 -4.79 -9.76 0.86
C GLU A 103 -4.67 -8.77 -0.29
N LEU A 104 -5.28 -7.62 -0.11
CA LEU A 104 -5.18 -6.50 -1.04
C LEU A 104 -5.12 -5.20 -0.25
N LYS A 105 -4.02 -4.46 -0.44
CA LYS A 105 -3.79 -3.16 0.22
C LYS A 105 -3.42 -2.11 -0.81
N PHE A 106 -4.07 -0.97 -0.71
CA PHE A 106 -3.79 0.20 -1.52
C PHE A 106 -3.12 1.27 -0.66
N ARG A 107 -2.15 1.97 -1.23
CA ARG A 107 -1.66 3.23 -0.69
C ARG A 107 -2.77 4.28 -0.78
N VAL A 108 -3.02 4.99 0.30
CA VAL A 108 -4.00 6.08 0.36
C VAL A 108 -3.27 7.40 0.22
N VAL A 109 -3.62 8.16 -0.82
CA VAL A 109 -3.08 9.50 -1.06
C VAL A 109 -3.81 10.53 -0.23
N ASP A 110 -5.15 10.43 -0.22
CA ASP A 110 -6.04 11.32 0.53
C ASP A 110 -7.30 10.58 0.98
N THR A 111 -7.97 11.09 2.01
CA THR A 111 -9.25 10.58 2.49
C THR A 111 -10.15 11.69 3.03
N THR A 112 -11.44 11.54 2.77
CA THR A 112 -12.49 12.37 3.35
C THR A 112 -13.58 11.50 3.97
N ALA A 113 -14.63 12.11 4.50
CA ALA A 113 -15.81 11.35 4.94
C ALA A 113 -16.51 10.60 3.79
N LYS A 114 -16.22 10.95 2.52
CA LYS A 114 -16.93 10.44 1.34
C LYS A 114 -16.13 9.43 0.52
N PHE A 115 -14.80 9.46 0.57
CA PHE A 115 -13.95 8.59 -0.25
C PHE A 115 -12.56 8.39 0.32
N PHE A 116 -11.86 7.38 -0.23
CA PHE A 116 -10.41 7.20 -0.20
C PHE A 116 -9.89 7.41 -1.62
N GLU A 117 -8.86 8.25 -1.79
CA GLU A 117 -8.06 8.29 -3.01
C GLU A 117 -6.91 7.29 -2.87
N VAL A 118 -6.90 6.26 -3.73
CA VAL A 118 -5.97 5.13 -3.62
C VAL A 118 -5.11 5.00 -4.86
N VAL A 119 -3.84 4.61 -4.67
CA VAL A 119 -2.94 4.25 -5.76
C VAL A 119 -3.24 2.81 -6.17
N THR A 120 -3.74 2.63 -7.39
CA THR A 120 -4.04 1.30 -7.94
C THR A 120 -2.87 0.71 -8.70
N ASN A 121 -1.89 1.54 -9.07
CA ASN A 121 -0.67 1.10 -9.75
C ASN A 121 0.53 1.91 -9.26
N GLU A 122 1.38 1.30 -8.44
CA GLU A 122 2.59 1.89 -7.84
C GLU A 122 3.67 2.25 -8.88
N ASP A 123 3.66 1.62 -10.08
CA ASP A 123 4.63 1.97 -11.13
C ASP A 123 4.27 3.27 -11.82
N THR A 124 3.00 3.37 -12.25
CA THR A 124 2.49 4.50 -13.02
C THR A 124 1.91 5.61 -12.16
N TRP A 125 1.72 5.35 -10.87
CA TRP A 125 1.05 6.22 -9.90
C TRP A 125 -0.39 6.56 -10.31
N GLU A 126 -1.07 5.58 -10.90
CA GLU A 126 -2.47 5.74 -11.27
C GLU A 126 -3.35 5.68 -10.04
N THR A 127 -4.20 6.70 -9.84
CA THR A 127 -5.11 6.78 -8.72
C THR A 127 -6.57 6.59 -9.12
N PHE A 128 -7.36 6.09 -8.18
CA PHE A 128 -8.81 5.98 -8.24
C PHE A 128 -9.42 6.32 -6.88
N PHE A 129 -10.70 6.65 -6.91
CA PHE A 129 -11.48 6.89 -5.70
C PHE A 129 -12.31 5.66 -5.35
N ILE A 130 -12.25 5.24 -4.08
CA ILE A 130 -13.16 4.25 -3.48
C ILE A 130 -14.10 5.05 -2.60
N LYS A 131 -15.40 5.02 -2.92
CA LYS A 131 -16.40 5.75 -2.15
C LYS A 131 -16.64 5.10 -0.79
N ARG A 132 -16.83 5.95 0.20
CA ARG A 132 -17.31 5.55 1.52
C ARG A 132 -18.81 5.69 1.54
N ASP A 133 -19.49 4.63 1.88
CA ASP A 133 -20.94 4.61 2.00
C ASP A 133 -21.40 4.02 3.35
N GLY A 134 -22.65 4.27 3.73
CA GLY A 134 -23.21 3.79 4.99
C GLY A 134 -23.49 2.30 5.03
N SER A 135 -23.34 1.57 3.92
CA SER A 135 -23.50 0.11 3.86
C SER A 135 -22.24 -0.65 4.21
N SER A 136 -21.11 0.05 4.29
CA SER A 136 -19.79 -0.51 4.58
C SER A 136 -19.35 -0.17 6.00
N SER A 137 -18.50 -1.02 6.58
CA SER A 137 -17.87 -0.80 7.89
C SER A 137 -16.41 -0.40 7.72
N TYR A 138 -15.95 0.54 8.55
CA TYR A 138 -14.62 1.11 8.46
C TYR A 138 -13.91 0.97 9.80
N TYR A 139 -12.77 0.29 9.77
CA TYR A 139 -11.95 0.00 10.94
C TYR A 139 -10.59 0.68 10.80
N THR A 140 -9.90 0.82 11.89
CA THR A 140 -8.56 1.44 11.94
C THR A 140 -7.46 0.43 12.19
N THR A 141 -7.82 -0.78 12.60
CA THR A 141 -6.91 -1.91 12.84
C THR A 141 -7.60 -3.23 12.56
N GLU A 142 -6.83 -4.27 12.30
CA GLU A 142 -7.34 -5.64 12.18
C GLU A 142 -8.00 -6.11 13.49
N ARG A 143 -7.42 -5.74 14.63
CA ARG A 143 -8.01 -6.08 15.93
C ARG A 143 -9.41 -5.47 16.08
N GLU A 144 -9.58 -4.21 15.71
CA GLU A 144 -10.89 -3.57 15.75
C GLU A 144 -11.91 -4.27 14.85
N LEU A 145 -11.48 -4.73 13.65
CA LEU A 145 -12.29 -5.57 12.78
C LEU A 145 -12.71 -6.86 13.49
N TRP A 146 -11.76 -7.61 14.07
CA TRP A 146 -12.05 -8.88 14.75
C TRP A 146 -12.98 -8.70 15.94
N ASP A 147 -12.76 -7.68 16.75
CA ASP A 147 -13.55 -7.40 17.96
C ASP A 147 -14.99 -6.96 17.62
N ASN A 148 -15.23 -6.33 16.47
CA ASN A 148 -16.51 -5.71 16.13
C ASN A 148 -17.25 -6.36 14.95
N ASN A 149 -16.63 -7.24 14.17
CA ASN A 149 -17.18 -7.83 12.94
C ASN A 149 -17.21 -9.36 12.95
N CYS A 150 -17.37 -9.96 14.12
CA CYS A 150 -17.45 -11.41 14.27
C CYS A 150 -18.82 -11.93 13.87
N SER A 151 -18.87 -12.88 12.91
CA SER A 151 -20.14 -13.45 12.42
C SER A 151 -20.88 -14.31 13.43
N ASN A 152 -20.17 -14.85 14.44
CA ASN A 152 -20.72 -15.79 15.43
C ASN A 152 -20.65 -15.26 16.87
N CYS A 153 -20.33 -13.98 17.07
CA CYS A 153 -20.23 -13.38 18.39
C CYS A 153 -21.57 -12.76 18.81
N PRO A 154 -22.07 -13.03 20.02
CA PRO A 154 -23.30 -12.40 20.50
C PRO A 154 -23.19 -10.87 20.50
N GLY A 155 -24.16 -10.19 19.89
CA GLY A 155 -24.20 -8.73 19.81
C GLY A 155 -23.33 -8.08 18.72
N SER A 156 -22.53 -8.85 17.99
CA SER A 156 -21.78 -8.36 16.84
C SER A 156 -22.71 -8.10 15.65
N LYS A 157 -22.48 -6.98 14.97
CA LYS A 157 -23.13 -6.67 13.69
C LYS A 157 -22.15 -7.02 12.57
N TYR A 158 -22.15 -8.29 12.17
CA TYR A 158 -21.34 -8.72 11.04
C TYR A 158 -21.68 -7.95 9.77
N ASN A 159 -20.69 -7.29 9.20
CA ASN A 159 -20.79 -6.65 7.90
C ASN A 159 -19.63 -7.15 7.02
N PRO A 160 -19.91 -7.92 5.97
CA PRO A 160 -18.88 -8.42 5.07
C PRO A 160 -18.22 -7.32 4.21
N ARG A 161 -18.86 -6.17 4.05
CA ARG A 161 -18.29 -5.02 3.34
C ARG A 161 -17.47 -4.18 4.32
N TRP A 162 -16.23 -4.55 4.55
CA TRP A 162 -15.37 -3.84 5.47
C TRP A 162 -14.07 -3.36 4.82
N PHE A 163 -13.54 -2.31 5.38
CA PHE A 163 -12.28 -1.70 5.03
C PHE A 163 -11.48 -1.42 6.31
N ILE A 164 -10.16 -1.58 6.25
CA ILE A 164 -9.25 -1.15 7.32
C ILE A 164 -8.37 -0.05 6.76
N PHE A 165 -8.46 1.15 7.33
CA PHE A 165 -7.57 2.25 7.01
C PHE A 165 -6.57 2.46 8.14
N GLU A 166 -5.30 2.18 7.87
CA GLU A 166 -4.19 2.40 8.79
C GLU A 166 -3.35 3.58 8.33
N THR A 167 -3.12 4.55 9.20
CA THR A 167 -2.08 5.56 8.97
C THR A 167 -0.70 4.89 8.97
N TRP A 168 0.31 5.52 8.33
CA TRP A 168 1.68 5.01 8.36
C TRP A 168 2.18 4.75 9.78
N GLU A 169 1.82 5.62 10.73
CA GLU A 169 2.20 5.43 12.13
C GLU A 169 1.66 4.12 12.70
N ARG A 170 0.36 3.83 12.51
CA ARG A 170 -0.25 2.58 13.00
C ARG A 170 0.38 1.37 12.33
N TYR A 171 0.50 1.42 11.02
CA TYR A 171 1.07 0.33 10.23
C TYR A 171 2.50 0.00 10.67
N LEU A 172 3.40 0.98 10.68
CA LEU A 172 4.80 0.76 11.04
C LEU A 172 5.00 0.29 12.50
N LYS A 173 4.08 0.63 13.41
CA LYS A 173 4.15 0.20 14.81
C LYS A 173 3.69 -1.23 15.04
N ARG A 174 2.91 -1.82 14.14
CA ARG A 174 2.36 -3.18 14.28
C ARG A 174 3.05 -4.24 13.45
N VAL A 175 3.76 -3.85 12.38
CA VAL A 175 4.47 -4.81 11.52
C VAL A 175 5.47 -5.62 12.33
N GLU A 176 5.77 -6.83 11.89
CA GLU A 176 6.61 -7.76 12.63
C GLU A 176 8.01 -7.19 12.80
N PHE A 177 8.61 -6.76 11.71
CA PHE A 177 9.88 -6.02 11.77
C PHE A 177 10.09 -5.11 10.54
N ILE A 178 11.04 -4.26 10.69
CA ILE A 178 11.51 -3.31 9.68
C ILE A 178 13.00 -3.54 9.49
N THR A 179 13.49 -3.45 8.25
CA THR A 179 14.91 -3.42 7.94
C THR A 179 15.26 -2.15 7.19
N LYS A 180 16.55 -1.80 7.23
CA LYS A 180 17.08 -0.68 6.47
C LYS A 180 18.50 -1.00 6.05
N ASP A 181 18.77 -0.87 4.76
CA ASP A 181 20.13 -0.92 4.26
C ASP A 181 20.93 0.25 4.85
N LYS A 182 22.14 -0.06 5.36
CA LYS A 182 23.01 0.93 6.04
C LYS A 182 22.27 1.68 7.16
N LEU A 183 21.78 0.92 8.13
CA LEU A 183 21.08 1.49 9.29
C LEU A 183 21.98 2.50 10.03
N VAL A 184 21.47 3.72 10.16
CA VAL A 184 22.04 4.75 11.04
C VAL A 184 21.02 5.07 12.11
N ILE A 185 21.46 5.01 13.38
CA ILE A 185 20.63 5.37 14.53
C ILE A 185 21.12 6.72 15.07
N TYR A 186 20.19 7.62 15.29
CA TYR A 186 20.43 8.96 15.82
C TYR A 186 19.85 9.08 17.25
N ASP A 187 20.47 9.88 18.10
CA ASP A 187 19.96 10.17 19.46
C ASP A 187 18.56 10.81 19.44
N GLN A 188 18.31 11.65 18.44
CA GLN A 188 17.04 12.31 18.18
C GLN A 188 16.89 12.61 16.69
N PRO A 189 15.67 12.94 16.19
CA PRO A 189 15.45 13.40 14.82
C PRO A 189 16.36 14.57 14.46
N GLY A 190 17.25 14.40 13.47
CA GLY A 190 18.24 15.38 13.04
C GLY A 190 19.42 15.59 14.00
N GLY A 191 19.54 14.73 15.02
CA GLY A 191 20.64 14.78 16.01
C GLY A 191 21.91 14.09 15.54
N LYS A 192 22.71 13.61 16.50
CA LYS A 192 23.98 12.93 16.24
C LYS A 192 23.75 11.45 15.98
N ALA A 193 24.49 10.87 15.02
CA ALA A 193 24.55 9.44 14.84
C ALA A 193 25.23 8.80 16.08
N VAL A 194 24.53 7.84 16.70
CA VAL A 194 25.02 7.05 17.83
C VAL A 194 25.38 5.64 17.43
N PHE A 195 24.94 5.20 16.25
CA PHE A 195 25.29 3.94 15.63
C PHE A 195 25.25 4.09 14.11
N GLU A 196 26.23 3.49 13.44
CA GLU A 196 26.27 3.37 11.98
C GLU A 196 26.64 1.93 11.62
N GLN A 197 25.76 1.27 10.88
CA GLN A 197 26.00 -0.06 10.34
C GLN A 197 27.14 -0.04 9.32
N LYS A 198 28.20 -0.82 9.54
CA LYS A 198 29.38 -0.87 8.67
C LYS A 198 29.37 -2.04 7.70
N GLU A 199 28.70 -3.14 8.08
CA GLU A 199 28.63 -4.38 7.32
C GLU A 199 27.16 -4.60 6.86
N HIS A 200 26.97 -5.51 5.91
CA HIS A 200 25.63 -5.88 5.44
C HIS A 200 24.96 -6.89 6.39
N ASP A 201 24.98 -6.60 7.67
CA ASP A 201 24.31 -7.44 8.65
C ASP A 201 22.79 -7.24 8.57
N PHE A 202 22.06 -8.32 8.82
CA PHE A 202 20.62 -8.24 8.98
C PHE A 202 20.30 -7.68 10.37
N LEU A 203 19.85 -6.43 10.42
CA LEU A 203 19.52 -5.71 11.65
C LEU A 203 18.04 -5.31 11.67
N PRO A 204 17.14 -6.26 11.97
CA PRO A 204 15.71 -5.97 12.05
C PRO A 204 15.40 -5.14 13.30
N PHE A 205 14.39 -4.28 13.22
CA PHE A 205 13.89 -3.48 14.34
C PHE A 205 12.39 -3.25 14.23
N GLY A 206 11.75 -2.91 15.33
CA GLY A 206 10.36 -2.43 15.35
C GLY A 206 10.30 -0.91 15.48
N ALA A 207 9.12 -0.33 15.24
CA ALA A 207 8.86 1.08 15.48
C ALA A 207 8.12 1.29 16.80
N ALA A 208 8.72 2.05 17.72
CA ALA A 208 8.07 2.48 18.96
C ALA A 208 7.22 3.74 18.76
N ALA A 209 7.69 4.67 17.92
CA ALA A 209 7.01 5.91 17.58
C ALA A 209 7.35 6.35 16.15
N VAL A 210 6.48 7.14 15.54
CA VAL A 210 6.69 7.77 14.23
C VAL A 210 6.53 9.27 14.39
N LYS A 211 7.50 10.05 13.87
CA LYS A 211 7.46 11.52 13.91
C LYS A 211 7.98 12.07 12.58
N GLY A 212 7.06 12.48 11.71
CA GLY A 212 7.41 12.97 10.38
C GLY A 212 8.15 11.91 9.56
N GLU A 213 9.40 12.18 9.21
CA GLU A 213 10.27 11.25 8.46
C GLU A 213 11.01 10.25 9.35
N TRP A 214 10.82 10.29 10.65
CA TRP A 214 11.60 9.54 11.63
C TRP A 214 10.76 8.50 12.34
N ILE A 215 11.37 7.36 12.61
CA ILE A 215 10.85 6.33 13.51
C ILE A 215 11.79 6.15 14.68
N LYS A 216 11.22 6.03 15.89
CA LYS A 216 11.95 5.60 17.07
C LYS A 216 12.01 4.08 17.05
N LEU A 217 13.21 3.53 17.13
CA LEU A 217 13.41 2.10 17.12
C LEU A 217 13.00 1.46 18.44
N LYS A 218 12.63 0.20 18.37
CA LYS A 218 12.55 -0.74 19.49
C LYS A 218 13.06 -2.09 19.03
N LYS A 219 13.49 -2.96 19.95
CA LYS A 219 13.72 -4.37 19.63
C LYS A 219 12.43 -4.96 19.07
N GLY A 220 12.48 -5.70 17.96
CA GLY A 220 11.31 -6.31 17.34
C GLY A 220 10.76 -7.47 18.18
N PHE A 221 9.58 -7.98 17.85
CA PHE A 221 8.87 -9.04 18.57
C PHE A 221 8.97 -10.39 17.84
N GLY A 222 10.10 -10.78 17.31
CA GLY A 222 10.27 -12.10 16.70
C GLY A 222 10.78 -13.14 17.72
N ARG A 223 10.35 -14.39 17.57
CA ARG A 223 10.71 -15.48 18.50
C ARG A 223 12.20 -15.80 18.57
N GLU A 224 12.98 -15.44 17.59
CA GLU A 224 14.42 -15.62 17.53
C GLU A 224 15.01 -14.45 16.74
N SER A 225 14.78 -13.25 17.22
CA SER A 225 15.40 -12.10 16.64
C SER A 225 16.91 -12.24 16.79
N ASN A 226 17.61 -12.34 15.69
CA ASN A 226 19.06 -12.14 15.59
C ASN A 226 19.42 -10.69 15.90
N PHE A 227 18.81 -10.14 16.97
CA PHE A 227 19.20 -8.83 17.48
C PHE A 227 20.58 -8.98 18.09
N ASP A 228 21.53 -8.29 17.55
CA ASP A 228 22.80 -8.18 18.22
C ASP A 228 22.60 -7.42 19.53
N ASP A 229 22.74 -8.13 20.66
CA ASP A 229 22.61 -7.54 22.01
C ASP A 229 23.64 -6.43 22.27
N LYS A 230 24.66 -6.32 21.43
CA LYS A 230 25.66 -5.25 21.49
C LYS A 230 25.15 -3.95 20.91
N ILE A 231 24.07 -3.97 20.12
CA ILE A 231 23.50 -2.78 19.50
C ILE A 231 22.46 -2.18 20.43
N ASN A 232 22.66 -0.94 20.80
CA ASN A 232 21.63 -0.16 21.46
C ASN A 232 20.63 0.37 20.42
N TYR A 233 19.44 -0.24 20.37
CA TYR A 233 18.34 0.19 19.50
C TYR A 233 17.60 1.42 20.05
N GLU A 234 18.07 2.07 21.12
CA GLU A 234 17.48 3.31 21.61
C GLU A 234 17.88 4.48 20.72
N GLY A 235 16.98 4.92 19.87
CA GLY A 235 17.25 6.05 18.99
C GLY A 235 16.25 6.14 17.84
N TRP A 236 16.60 6.94 16.87
CA TRP A 236 15.77 7.28 15.73
C TRP A 236 16.47 6.98 14.42
N THR A 237 15.70 6.51 13.42
CA THR A 237 16.18 6.43 12.03
C THR A 237 15.14 7.02 11.11
N LYS A 238 15.56 7.43 9.91
CA LYS A 238 14.61 7.84 8.88
C LYS A 238 13.94 6.63 8.26
N TRP A 239 12.61 6.66 8.14
CA TRP A 239 11.84 5.67 7.41
C TRP A 239 11.49 6.13 5.99
N ARG A 240 11.54 7.45 5.77
CA ARG A 240 11.39 8.06 4.45
C ARG A 240 12.31 9.26 4.28
N GLU A 241 12.56 9.62 3.04
CA GLU A 241 13.22 10.87 2.64
C GLU A 241 12.33 11.56 1.61
N GLY A 242 11.69 12.64 2.05
CA GLY A 242 10.62 13.26 1.27
C GLY A 242 9.48 12.26 1.00
N GLU A 243 9.24 11.98 -0.28
CA GLU A 243 8.19 11.05 -0.73
C GLU A 243 8.70 9.62 -1.00
N HIS A 244 9.94 9.29 -0.61
CA HIS A 244 10.53 7.97 -0.82
C HIS A 244 10.69 7.22 0.50
N MET A 245 10.17 6.00 0.57
CA MET A 245 10.44 5.07 1.65
C MET A 245 11.87 4.55 1.54
N VAL A 246 12.63 4.59 2.66
CA VAL A 246 14.02 4.14 2.74
C VAL A 246 14.21 2.99 3.72
N ILE A 247 13.13 2.26 3.95
CA ILE A 247 13.07 1.05 4.78
C ILE A 247 12.35 -0.06 4.01
N GLU A 248 12.58 -1.29 4.41
CA GLU A 248 11.80 -2.45 4.02
C GLU A 248 10.95 -2.90 5.20
N VAL A 249 9.72 -3.31 4.92
CA VAL A 249 8.74 -3.68 5.95
C VAL A 249 8.35 -5.13 5.75
N VAL A 250 8.45 -5.92 6.80
CA VAL A 250 7.95 -7.29 6.85
C VAL A 250 6.75 -7.31 7.78
N GLU A 251 5.58 -7.50 7.20
CA GLU A 251 4.31 -7.41 7.92
C GLU A 251 4.07 -8.66 8.77
N HIS A 252 4.30 -9.84 8.16
CA HIS A 252 4.22 -11.14 8.81
C HIS A 252 5.25 -12.08 8.19
N THR A 253 5.98 -12.81 9.03
CA THR A 253 6.72 -13.99 8.61
C THR A 253 5.82 -15.20 8.80
N TYR A 254 5.65 -15.94 7.73
CA TYR A 254 4.95 -17.23 7.77
C TYR A 254 6.00 -18.32 8.00
N GLU A 255 6.09 -18.81 9.22
CA GLU A 255 6.83 -20.01 9.57
C GLU A 255 5.90 -21.23 9.61
#